data_5f99f75ed502115b611f71460379ad64
#
_entry.id   5f99f75ed502115b611f71460379ad64
#
_cell.length_a   1.000
_cell.length_b   1.000
_cell.length_c   1.000
_cell.angle_alpha   90.00
_cell.angle_beta   90.00
_cell.angle_gamma   90.00
#
_symmetry.space_group_name_H-M   'P 1'
#
loop_
_entity.id
_entity.type
_entity.pdbx_description
1 polymer ?
#
loop_
_entity_poly.entity_id
_entity_poly.type
_entity_poly.pdbx_seq_one_letter_code
_entity_poly.pdbx_strand_id
1 'polypeptide(L)'
;MIQLGAYDDGVAPAVRDAYLKELEAITRVPLAEIATSSDRIAFTAHSPGPREPMTVKAIQKALKDLGFFPGGKEDGICGYRTLSAIRLFQEYVRSVEKLPCLPDGRFGPESQAHLQRWLDQGLQMTWAPTIEQWRAGTLGDTEYTQWLALLDRVKAHYLGAPGRMLQLVNAFGGKTSTRKVADWDFSPAHVHLVGIRRSEANLKFDDILVLLIKGLVFKFQGSTDPGSVEDGAPGAPFLVQGQHDYHFGWHQKTYLALRPLDLGSGVLVVRSKSDFVLDDADLDGGVKPEATINVHWGGMGGQREVGTWSKGCQVINGTAYLTPSNDLVSCATFVGLNNTEIKNNPSKTRGAYNVLLDLVTALASNLPTQAVKYTLLTAADLELAPEIKRGLVEARTRAGALLPA
;
A
#
# COMPACT_ATOMS: atom_id res chain seq x y z
N MET A 1 -6.88 26.46 -5.21
CA MET A 1 -6.86 25.09 -4.64
C MET A 1 -5.88 24.25 -5.42
N ILE A 2 -4.90 23.66 -4.75
CA ILE A 2 -3.91 22.78 -5.36
C ILE A 2 -4.41 21.33 -5.27
N GLN A 3 -4.37 20.63 -6.38
CA GLN A 3 -4.80 19.23 -6.53
C GLN A 3 -3.92 18.53 -7.56
N LEU A 4 -4.12 17.23 -7.77
CA LEU A 4 -3.39 16.47 -8.79
C LEU A 4 -3.40 17.19 -10.15
N GLY A 5 -2.23 17.40 -10.72
CA GLY A 5 -2.03 18.11 -11.99
C GLY A 5 -1.86 19.63 -11.87
N ALA A 6 -2.05 20.24 -10.70
CA ALA A 6 -1.71 21.64 -10.51
C ALA A 6 -0.20 21.87 -10.66
N TYR A 7 0.20 22.95 -11.31
CA TYR A 7 1.61 23.35 -11.44
C TYR A 7 1.76 24.86 -11.28
N ASP A 8 2.91 25.27 -10.75
CA ASP A 8 3.23 26.69 -10.57
C ASP A 8 3.43 27.39 -11.91
N ASP A 9 3.01 28.65 -12.00
CA ASP A 9 3.31 29.49 -13.15
C ASP A 9 4.83 29.54 -13.39
N GLY A 10 5.22 29.39 -14.65
CA GLY A 10 6.63 29.36 -15.05
C GLY A 10 7.27 27.96 -15.05
N VAL A 11 6.58 26.90 -14.63
CA VAL A 11 7.05 25.51 -14.86
C VAL A 11 7.09 25.23 -16.35
N ALA A 12 8.30 24.95 -16.87
CA ALA A 12 8.49 24.70 -18.29
C ALA A 12 7.73 23.45 -18.78
N PRO A 13 7.16 23.47 -20.00
CA PRO A 13 6.48 22.30 -20.58
C PRO A 13 7.31 21.02 -20.50
N ALA A 14 8.62 21.10 -20.76
CA ALA A 14 9.52 19.95 -20.71
C ALA A 14 9.56 19.26 -19.33
N VAL A 15 9.35 19.99 -18.23
CA VAL A 15 9.28 19.40 -16.87
C VAL A 15 7.99 18.59 -16.70
N ARG A 16 6.87 19.09 -17.23
CA ARG A 16 5.58 18.37 -17.23
C ARG A 16 5.64 17.12 -18.12
N ASP A 17 6.26 17.22 -19.28
CA ASP A 17 6.45 16.09 -20.19
C ASP A 17 7.37 15.02 -19.58
N ALA A 18 8.42 15.44 -18.88
CA ALA A 18 9.29 14.53 -18.13
C ALA A 18 8.50 13.80 -17.01
N TYR A 19 7.63 14.50 -16.29
CA TYR A 19 6.76 13.92 -15.28
C TYR A 19 5.80 12.85 -15.88
N LEU A 20 5.18 13.15 -17.04
CA LEU A 20 4.32 12.19 -17.71
C LEU A 20 5.08 10.93 -18.15
N LYS A 21 6.31 11.07 -18.65
CA LYS A 21 7.17 9.92 -18.98
C LYS A 21 7.57 9.12 -17.75
N GLU A 22 7.87 9.79 -16.63
CA GLU A 22 8.14 9.13 -15.36
C GLU A 22 6.91 8.35 -14.90
N LEU A 23 5.72 8.92 -14.98
CA LEU A 23 4.45 8.27 -14.65
C LEU A 23 4.19 7.04 -15.52
N GLU A 24 4.42 7.12 -16.82
CA GLU A 24 4.29 5.99 -17.75
C GLU A 24 5.26 4.87 -17.37
N ALA A 25 6.49 5.20 -17.02
CA ALA A 25 7.49 4.23 -16.55
C ALA A 25 7.10 3.58 -15.22
N ILE A 26 6.53 4.36 -14.29
CA ILE A 26 6.04 3.86 -12.98
C ILE A 26 4.87 2.91 -13.17
N THR A 27 3.87 3.34 -13.92
CA THR A 27 2.61 2.62 -14.07
C THR A 27 2.69 1.51 -15.13
N ARG A 28 3.72 1.54 -15.98
CA ARG A 28 3.93 0.64 -17.10
C ARG A 28 2.73 0.59 -18.06
N VAL A 29 2.03 1.69 -18.17
CA VAL A 29 0.88 1.87 -19.05
C VAL A 29 1.15 3.08 -19.93
N PRO A 30 0.94 2.98 -21.25
CA PRO A 30 1.09 4.11 -22.15
C PRO A 30 0.28 5.33 -21.73
N LEU A 31 0.81 6.53 -21.90
CA LEU A 31 0.14 7.78 -21.51
C LEU A 31 -1.26 7.91 -22.10
N ALA A 32 -1.46 7.44 -23.34
CA ALA A 32 -2.76 7.42 -23.99
C ALA A 32 -3.80 6.58 -23.23
N GLU A 33 -3.38 5.49 -22.60
CA GLU A 33 -4.25 4.65 -21.78
C GLU A 33 -4.50 5.25 -20.37
N ILE A 34 -3.49 5.90 -19.80
CA ILE A 34 -3.65 6.67 -18.55
C ILE A 34 -4.64 7.82 -18.77
N ALA A 35 -4.60 8.45 -19.93
CA ALA A 35 -5.46 9.57 -20.28
C ALA A 35 -6.96 9.24 -20.29
N THR A 36 -7.35 7.98 -20.39
CA THR A 36 -8.74 7.53 -20.38
C THR A 36 -9.24 7.10 -19.00
N SER A 37 -8.34 6.98 -18.00
CA SER A 37 -8.71 6.61 -16.63
C SER A 37 -9.35 7.78 -15.89
N SER A 38 -10.14 7.47 -14.85
CA SER A 38 -10.73 8.51 -13.98
C SER A 38 -9.66 9.25 -13.14
N ASP A 39 -8.46 8.71 -13.06
CA ASP A 39 -7.30 9.30 -12.37
C ASP A 39 -6.42 10.10 -13.35
N ARG A 40 -6.98 10.50 -14.49
CA ARG A 40 -6.27 11.32 -15.48
C ARG A 40 -5.76 12.59 -14.87
N ILE A 41 -4.47 12.86 -15.05
CA ILE A 41 -3.87 14.15 -14.72
C ILE A 41 -4.27 15.17 -15.77
N ALA A 42 -5.06 16.14 -15.36
CA ALA A 42 -5.30 17.35 -16.14
C ALA A 42 -4.40 18.46 -15.59
N PHE A 43 -3.36 18.83 -16.34
CA PHE A 43 -2.47 19.91 -15.93
C PHE A 43 -3.19 21.27 -15.94
N THR A 44 -3.16 21.95 -14.79
CA THR A 44 -3.76 23.28 -14.61
C THR A 44 -2.76 24.19 -13.93
N ALA A 45 -2.50 25.35 -14.53
CA ALA A 45 -1.65 26.37 -13.94
C ALA A 45 -2.23 26.85 -12.60
N HIS A 46 -1.38 26.98 -11.59
CA HIS A 46 -1.71 27.49 -10.28
C HIS A 46 -0.97 28.80 -10.02
N SER A 47 -1.74 29.87 -9.88
CA SER A 47 -1.24 31.16 -9.43
C SER A 47 -1.69 31.42 -8.00
N PRO A 48 -0.77 31.64 -7.06
CA PRO A 48 -1.12 31.96 -5.68
C PRO A 48 -2.03 33.19 -5.60
N GLY A 49 -3.10 33.09 -4.84
CA GLY A 49 -4.03 34.18 -4.59
C GLY A 49 -4.06 34.62 -3.13
N PRO A 50 -4.82 35.66 -2.78
CA PRO A 50 -4.86 36.17 -1.39
C PRO A 50 -5.31 35.13 -0.35
N ARG A 51 -6.13 34.13 -0.76
CA ARG A 51 -6.62 33.08 0.13
C ARG A 51 -5.76 31.81 0.11
N GLU A 52 -4.91 31.64 -0.89
CA GLU A 52 -4.04 30.50 -1.09
C GLU A 52 -2.68 30.98 -1.58
N PRO A 53 -1.89 31.62 -0.67
CA PRO A 53 -0.65 32.29 -1.08
C PRO A 53 0.52 31.33 -1.35
N MET A 54 0.37 30.03 -1.10
CA MET A 54 1.44 29.06 -1.31
C MET A 54 1.46 28.54 -2.74
N THR A 55 2.66 28.50 -3.32
CA THR A 55 2.92 27.77 -4.57
C THR A 55 2.98 26.27 -4.32
N VAL A 56 2.86 25.45 -5.38
CA VAL A 56 3.07 23.99 -5.28
C VAL A 56 4.46 23.69 -4.73
N LYS A 57 5.48 24.40 -5.22
CA LYS A 57 6.87 24.24 -4.77
C LYS A 57 7.05 24.57 -3.29
N ALA A 58 6.38 25.63 -2.79
CA ALA A 58 6.42 25.98 -1.38
C ALA A 58 5.79 24.89 -0.49
N ILE A 59 4.69 24.29 -0.94
CA ILE A 59 4.06 23.16 -0.24
C ILE A 59 4.95 21.91 -0.26
N GLN A 60 5.55 21.60 -1.40
CA GLN A 60 6.50 20.48 -1.52
C GLN A 60 7.66 20.66 -0.53
N LYS A 61 8.24 21.87 -0.48
CA LYS A 61 9.30 22.19 0.48
C LYS A 61 8.83 22.05 1.92
N ALA A 62 7.70 22.63 2.29
CA ALA A 62 7.17 22.57 3.64
C ALA A 62 6.91 21.11 4.07
N LEU A 63 6.21 20.33 3.25
CA LEU A 63 5.94 18.91 3.55
C LEU A 63 7.22 18.08 3.67
N LYS A 64 8.26 18.41 2.91
CA LYS A 64 9.57 17.78 3.00
C LYS A 64 10.27 18.10 4.32
N ASP A 65 10.32 19.39 4.69
CA ASP A 65 10.94 19.86 5.93
C ASP A 65 10.22 19.29 7.17
N LEU A 66 8.90 19.07 7.09
CA LEU A 66 8.08 18.49 8.14
C LEU A 66 8.12 16.95 8.18
N GLY A 67 8.79 16.29 7.21
CA GLY A 67 8.99 14.85 7.17
C GLY A 67 7.99 14.06 6.31
N PHE A 68 6.93 14.69 5.78
CA PHE A 68 5.91 14.02 4.97
C PHE A 68 6.35 13.71 3.53
N PHE A 69 7.44 14.31 3.07
CA PHE A 69 7.92 14.16 1.69
C PHE A 69 9.44 14.01 1.57
N PRO A 70 10.09 13.14 2.35
CA PRO A 70 11.55 13.13 2.48
C PRO A 70 12.32 12.84 1.19
N GLY A 71 11.70 12.15 0.21
CA GLY A 71 12.30 11.82 -1.09
C GLY A 71 11.72 12.63 -2.26
N GLY A 72 10.89 13.64 -1.99
CA GLY A 72 10.20 14.41 -3.01
C GLY A 72 11.07 15.44 -3.71
N LYS A 73 10.75 15.71 -4.97
CA LYS A 73 11.30 16.83 -5.73
C LYS A 73 10.47 18.10 -5.49
N GLU A 74 11.13 19.23 -5.45
CA GLU A 74 10.51 20.55 -5.35
C GLU A 74 10.42 21.15 -6.76
N ASP A 75 9.64 20.51 -7.62
CA ASP A 75 9.55 20.82 -9.06
C ASP A 75 8.37 21.74 -9.44
N GLY A 76 7.52 22.07 -8.46
CA GLY A 76 6.34 22.91 -8.67
C GLY A 76 5.19 22.18 -9.40
N ILE A 77 5.20 20.83 -9.44
CA ILE A 77 4.13 20.02 -10.02
C ILE A 77 3.48 19.17 -8.92
N CYS A 78 2.17 19.32 -8.75
CA CYS A 78 1.40 18.42 -7.88
C CYS A 78 1.14 17.10 -8.61
N GLY A 79 2.16 16.26 -8.67
CA GLY A 79 2.07 14.90 -9.16
C GLY A 79 1.59 13.92 -8.07
N TYR A 80 1.58 12.60 -8.38
CA TYR A 80 1.11 11.58 -7.43
C TYR A 80 1.89 11.58 -6.11
N ARG A 81 3.21 11.82 -6.13
CA ARG A 81 4.00 11.89 -4.89
C ARG A 81 3.63 13.08 -4.03
N THR A 82 3.44 14.26 -4.64
CA THR A 82 2.99 15.47 -3.94
C THR A 82 1.57 15.29 -3.41
N LEU A 83 0.67 14.72 -4.23
CA LEU A 83 -0.68 14.36 -3.80
C LEU A 83 -0.66 13.44 -2.57
N SER A 84 0.16 12.38 -2.62
CA SER A 84 0.29 11.43 -1.50
C SER A 84 0.85 12.10 -0.25
N ALA A 85 1.82 13.01 -0.38
CA ALA A 85 2.36 13.77 0.74
C ALA A 85 1.30 14.71 1.35
N ILE A 86 0.48 15.38 0.52
CA ILE A 86 -0.64 16.21 0.98
C ILE A 86 -1.65 15.35 1.73
N ARG A 87 -2.08 14.21 1.17
CA ARG A 87 -3.04 13.32 1.84
C ARG A 87 -2.49 12.76 3.14
N LEU A 88 -1.21 12.39 3.16
CA LEU A 88 -0.56 11.88 4.38
C LEU A 88 -0.50 12.96 5.48
N PHE A 89 -0.23 14.21 5.13
CA PHE A 89 -0.30 15.33 6.07
C PHE A 89 -1.73 15.54 6.59
N GLN A 90 -2.72 15.59 5.70
CA GLN A 90 -4.13 15.72 6.07
C GLN A 90 -4.59 14.57 6.98
N GLU A 91 -4.20 13.33 6.63
CA GLU A 91 -4.50 12.17 7.44
C GLU A 91 -3.82 12.21 8.81
N TYR A 92 -2.59 12.71 8.88
CA TYR A 92 -1.88 12.87 10.15
C TYR A 92 -2.60 13.89 11.05
N VAL A 93 -2.98 15.04 10.51
CA VAL A 93 -3.77 16.05 11.24
C VAL A 93 -5.06 15.44 11.78
N ARG A 94 -5.76 14.67 10.95
CA ARG A 94 -7.01 14.01 11.34
C ARG A 94 -6.80 12.89 12.37
N SER A 95 -5.84 12.01 12.14
CA SER A 95 -5.72 10.75 12.89
C SER A 95 -4.85 10.86 14.14
N VAL A 96 -3.82 11.68 14.11
CA VAL A 96 -2.86 11.85 15.22
C VAL A 96 -3.22 13.08 16.05
N GLU A 97 -3.41 14.23 15.43
CA GLU A 97 -3.77 15.46 16.15
C GLU A 97 -5.26 15.53 16.52
N LYS A 98 -6.11 14.65 15.94
CA LYS A 98 -7.57 14.62 16.16
C LYS A 98 -8.25 15.93 15.77
N LEU A 99 -7.71 16.66 14.80
CA LEU A 99 -8.30 17.89 14.27
C LEU A 99 -9.10 17.60 12.99
N PRO A 100 -10.14 18.39 12.71
CA PRO A 100 -10.87 18.28 11.45
C PRO A 100 -9.93 18.48 10.26
N CYS A 101 -9.83 17.51 9.39
CA CYS A 101 -9.11 17.57 8.14
C CYS A 101 -9.51 16.39 7.25
N LEU A 102 -9.97 16.66 6.04
CA LEU A 102 -10.34 15.62 5.10
C LEU A 102 -9.11 15.24 4.23
N PRO A 103 -8.63 13.98 4.26
CA PRO A 103 -7.49 13.57 3.45
C PRO A 103 -7.90 13.25 2.00
N ASP A 104 -8.37 14.29 1.30
CA ASP A 104 -8.81 14.21 -0.09
C ASP A 104 -7.70 14.53 -1.11
N GLY A 105 -6.53 14.99 -0.62
CA GLY A 105 -5.41 15.40 -1.46
C GLY A 105 -5.58 16.77 -2.12
N ARG A 106 -6.60 17.53 -1.70
CA ARG A 106 -6.81 18.90 -2.15
C ARG A 106 -6.24 19.87 -1.13
N PHE A 107 -5.23 20.60 -1.52
CA PHE A 107 -4.65 21.61 -0.65
C PHE A 107 -5.40 22.93 -0.82
N GLY A 108 -6.35 23.16 0.06
CA GLY A 108 -7.16 24.38 0.14
C GLY A 108 -6.91 25.14 1.44
N PRO A 109 -7.77 26.14 1.75
CA PRO A 109 -7.60 27.01 2.92
C PRO A 109 -7.48 26.26 4.26
N GLU A 110 -8.23 25.17 4.45
CA GLU A 110 -8.17 24.36 5.67
C GLU A 110 -6.79 23.68 5.81
N SER A 111 -6.34 22.96 4.78
CA SER A 111 -5.01 22.33 4.78
C SER A 111 -3.88 23.34 4.93
N GLN A 112 -4.04 24.52 4.30
CA GLN A 112 -3.08 25.61 4.42
C GLN A 112 -3.02 26.17 5.85
N ALA A 113 -4.15 26.34 6.52
CA ALA A 113 -4.18 26.81 7.91
C ALA A 113 -3.46 25.83 8.86
N HIS A 114 -3.68 24.50 8.66
CA HIS A 114 -2.94 23.47 9.42
C HIS A 114 -1.45 23.51 9.10
N LEU A 115 -1.05 23.59 7.84
CA LEU A 115 0.35 23.64 7.45
C LEU A 115 1.04 24.90 8.00
N GLN A 116 0.39 26.07 7.92
CA GLN A 116 0.93 27.30 8.48
C GLN A 116 1.11 27.20 9.99
N ARG A 117 0.12 26.68 10.71
CA ARG A 117 0.24 26.42 12.16
C ARG A 117 1.46 25.53 12.47
N TRP A 118 1.69 24.49 11.68
CA TRP A 118 2.83 23.60 11.86
C TRP A 118 4.17 24.33 11.67
N LEU A 119 4.25 25.17 10.63
CA LEU A 119 5.45 25.98 10.36
C LEU A 119 5.69 27.01 11.46
N ASP A 120 4.65 27.72 11.91
CA ASP A 120 4.74 28.74 12.95
C ASP A 120 5.16 28.16 14.31
N GLN A 121 4.75 26.93 14.60
CA GLN A 121 5.05 26.24 15.86
C GLN A 121 6.29 25.35 15.78
N GLY A 122 6.94 25.25 14.62
CA GLY A 122 8.10 24.37 14.44
C GLY A 122 7.80 22.88 14.69
N LEU A 123 6.57 22.43 14.38
CA LEU A 123 6.16 21.04 14.58
C LEU A 123 6.83 20.14 13.56
N GLN A 124 6.99 18.89 13.93
CA GLN A 124 7.45 17.81 13.06
C GLN A 124 6.59 16.57 13.27
N MET A 125 6.49 15.76 12.26
CA MET A 125 5.83 14.46 12.32
C MET A 125 6.46 13.60 13.42
N THR A 126 5.64 13.03 14.32
CA THR A 126 6.13 12.19 15.44
C THR A 126 6.85 10.92 14.99
N TRP A 127 6.70 10.52 13.74
CA TRP A 127 7.43 9.41 13.13
C TRP A 127 8.84 9.81 12.64
N ALA A 128 9.14 11.11 12.53
CA ALA A 128 10.42 11.58 12.01
C ALA A 128 11.64 11.06 12.80
N PRO A 129 11.64 11.06 14.15
CA PRO A 129 12.76 10.49 14.92
C PRO A 129 13.02 9.01 14.61
N THR A 130 11.98 8.22 14.44
CA THR A 130 12.11 6.79 14.07
C THR A 130 12.70 6.63 12.68
N ILE A 131 12.27 7.45 11.71
CA ILE A 131 12.81 7.45 10.34
C ILE A 131 14.30 7.84 10.34
N GLU A 132 14.69 8.82 11.15
CA GLU A 132 16.08 9.23 11.28
C GLU A 132 16.95 8.13 11.95
N GLN A 133 16.45 7.49 12.99
CA GLN A 133 17.12 6.33 13.62
C GLN A 133 17.28 5.18 12.64
N TRP A 134 16.23 4.87 11.84
CA TRP A 134 16.32 3.89 10.77
C TRP A 134 17.40 4.25 9.75
N ARG A 135 17.45 5.52 9.31
CA ARG A 135 18.46 6.03 8.36
C ARG A 135 19.88 5.91 8.92
N ALA A 136 20.04 6.19 10.20
CA ALA A 136 21.33 6.09 10.91
C ALA A 136 21.72 4.65 11.28
N GLY A 137 20.83 3.67 11.11
CA GLY A 137 21.07 2.29 11.56
C GLY A 137 21.07 2.12 13.08
N THR A 138 20.40 3.02 13.81
CA THR A 138 20.37 3.05 15.30
C THR A 138 18.99 2.77 15.88
N LEU A 139 18.12 2.10 15.12
CA LEU A 139 16.70 1.91 15.48
C LEU A 139 16.48 1.09 16.77
N GLY A 140 17.43 0.23 17.16
CA GLY A 140 17.32 -0.61 18.35
C GLY A 140 16.27 -1.73 18.23
N ASP A 141 15.82 -2.25 19.38
CA ASP A 141 14.77 -3.26 19.43
C ASP A 141 13.38 -2.59 19.39
N THR A 142 12.77 -2.64 18.20
CA THR A 142 11.44 -2.07 17.92
C THR A 142 10.57 -3.11 17.25
N GLU A 143 9.26 -2.88 17.17
CA GLU A 143 8.36 -3.77 16.43
C GLU A 143 8.85 -3.99 14.98
N TYR A 144 9.41 -2.96 14.34
CA TYR A 144 9.96 -3.06 12.99
C TYR A 144 11.12 -4.07 12.90
N THR A 145 12.09 -4.00 13.82
CA THR A 145 13.23 -4.92 13.84
C THR A 145 12.84 -6.34 14.23
N GLN A 146 11.84 -6.48 15.10
CA GLN A 146 11.26 -7.77 15.47
C GLN A 146 10.54 -8.42 14.27
N TRP A 147 9.84 -7.64 13.44
CA TRP A 147 9.26 -8.14 12.19
C TRP A 147 10.33 -8.64 11.22
N LEU A 148 11.39 -7.86 10.98
CA LEU A 148 12.48 -8.30 10.10
C LEU A 148 13.14 -9.58 10.64
N ALA A 149 13.37 -9.66 11.94
CA ALA A 149 13.92 -10.86 12.57
C ALA A 149 12.99 -12.08 12.43
N LEU A 150 11.65 -11.90 12.50
CA LEU A 150 10.70 -12.96 12.21
C LEU A 150 10.85 -13.43 10.75
N LEU A 151 10.87 -12.51 9.79
CA LEU A 151 11.01 -12.84 8.38
C LEU A 151 12.28 -13.63 8.08
N ASP A 152 13.40 -13.24 8.70
CA ASP A 152 14.68 -13.98 8.60
C ASP A 152 14.58 -15.37 9.23
N ARG A 153 13.94 -15.53 10.40
CA ARG A 153 13.69 -16.84 11.02
C ARG A 153 12.80 -17.73 10.13
N VAL A 154 11.75 -17.18 9.53
CA VAL A 154 10.89 -17.91 8.59
C VAL A 154 11.69 -18.36 7.36
N LYS A 155 12.53 -17.50 6.80
CA LYS A 155 13.42 -17.88 5.69
C LYS A 155 14.36 -19.03 6.10
N ALA A 156 15.01 -18.93 7.25
CA ALA A 156 15.91 -19.97 7.74
C ALA A 156 15.17 -21.30 7.96
N HIS A 157 13.95 -21.26 8.51
CA HIS A 157 13.10 -22.43 8.69
C HIS A 157 12.85 -23.14 7.35
N TYR A 158 12.41 -22.42 6.34
CA TYR A 158 12.06 -22.99 5.02
C TYR A 158 13.27 -23.32 4.14
N LEU A 159 14.43 -22.77 4.40
CA LEU A 159 15.69 -23.25 3.80
C LEU A 159 16.03 -24.66 4.30
N GLY A 160 15.75 -24.94 5.57
CA GLY A 160 15.99 -26.27 6.17
C GLY A 160 14.92 -27.29 5.84
N ALA A 161 13.65 -26.88 5.84
CA ALA A 161 12.51 -27.77 5.69
C ALA A 161 11.36 -27.11 4.91
N PRO A 162 11.47 -26.92 3.59
CA PRO A 162 10.40 -26.34 2.80
C PRO A 162 9.19 -27.29 2.75
N GLY A 163 8.00 -26.78 3.10
CA GLY A 163 6.74 -27.47 2.87
C GLY A 163 6.50 -27.72 1.38
N ARG A 164 5.54 -28.58 1.06
CA ARG A 164 5.25 -29.03 -0.33
C ARG A 164 5.04 -27.86 -1.30
N MET A 165 4.29 -26.83 -0.89
CA MET A 165 4.08 -25.64 -1.73
C MET A 165 5.40 -24.93 -2.08
N LEU A 166 6.27 -24.72 -1.10
CA LEU A 166 7.57 -24.06 -1.34
C LEU A 166 8.55 -24.95 -2.10
N GLN A 167 8.43 -26.28 -2.03
CA GLN A 167 9.17 -27.18 -2.91
C GLN A 167 8.78 -26.97 -4.37
N LEU A 168 7.48 -26.83 -4.67
CA LEU A 168 6.98 -26.52 -6.01
C LEU A 168 7.46 -25.14 -6.50
N VAL A 169 7.45 -24.14 -5.62
CA VAL A 169 7.99 -22.78 -5.93
C VAL A 169 9.48 -22.85 -6.24
N ASN A 170 10.26 -23.57 -5.42
CA ASN A 170 11.71 -23.71 -5.63
C ASN A 170 12.05 -24.46 -6.91
N ALA A 171 11.22 -25.42 -7.30
CA ALA A 171 11.39 -26.22 -8.53
C ALA A 171 10.94 -25.47 -9.80
N PHE A 172 10.17 -24.37 -9.67
CA PHE A 172 9.67 -23.65 -10.84
C PHE A 172 10.82 -23.01 -11.63
N GLY A 173 10.91 -23.36 -12.91
CA GLY A 173 12.00 -22.93 -13.80
C GLY A 173 11.66 -21.74 -14.70
N GLY A 174 10.39 -21.28 -14.69
CA GLY A 174 9.94 -20.19 -15.55
C GLY A 174 10.18 -18.81 -14.95
N LYS A 175 9.95 -17.76 -15.73
CA LYS A 175 9.92 -16.39 -15.23
C LYS A 175 8.74 -16.18 -14.28
N THR A 176 8.95 -15.44 -13.21
CA THR A 176 7.89 -15.04 -12.27
C THR A 176 8.39 -13.94 -11.35
N SER A 177 7.46 -13.18 -10.78
CA SER A 177 7.73 -12.23 -9.68
C SER A 177 7.76 -12.91 -8.30
N THR A 178 7.48 -14.21 -8.20
CA THR A 178 7.63 -15.01 -7.00
C THR A 178 9.08 -15.44 -6.82
N ARG A 179 9.65 -15.22 -5.63
CA ARG A 179 11.04 -15.57 -5.32
C ARG A 179 11.13 -16.99 -4.76
N LYS A 180 12.19 -17.70 -5.13
CA LYS A 180 12.59 -18.94 -4.44
C LYS A 180 12.99 -18.60 -3.01
N VAL A 181 12.87 -19.55 -2.09
CA VAL A 181 13.17 -19.30 -0.66
C VAL A 181 14.60 -18.76 -0.46
N ALA A 182 15.58 -19.26 -1.21
CA ALA A 182 16.96 -18.81 -1.12
C ALA A 182 17.12 -17.31 -1.49
N ASP A 183 16.26 -16.81 -2.38
CA ASP A 183 16.31 -15.45 -2.91
C ASP A 183 15.42 -14.46 -2.13
N TRP A 184 14.77 -14.89 -1.04
CA TRP A 184 14.01 -13.96 -0.20
C TRP A 184 14.94 -12.90 0.38
N ASP A 185 14.50 -11.65 0.34
CA ASP A 185 15.31 -10.50 0.71
C ASP A 185 14.54 -9.62 1.70
N PHE A 186 14.99 -9.59 2.94
CA PHE A 186 14.40 -8.84 4.04
C PHE A 186 15.26 -7.65 4.47
N SER A 187 16.10 -7.15 3.56
CA SER A 187 16.88 -5.94 3.80
C SER A 187 15.99 -4.77 4.25
N PRO A 188 16.37 -4.05 5.32
CA PRO A 188 15.65 -2.87 5.80
C PRO A 188 15.59 -1.72 4.77
N ALA A 189 16.40 -1.79 3.71
CA ALA A 189 16.37 -0.81 2.62
C ALA A 189 15.10 -0.90 1.75
N HIS A 190 14.40 -2.03 1.80
CA HIS A 190 13.17 -2.24 1.04
C HIS A 190 11.92 -1.85 1.82
N VAL A 191 10.84 -1.63 1.09
CA VAL A 191 9.49 -1.59 1.64
C VAL A 191 8.97 -3.03 1.67
N HIS A 192 8.55 -3.50 2.83
CA HIS A 192 7.96 -4.83 2.99
C HIS A 192 6.47 -4.69 3.31
N LEU A 193 5.66 -5.44 2.60
CA LEU A 193 4.25 -5.64 2.92
C LEU A 193 4.07 -7.13 3.23
N VAL A 194 3.64 -7.45 4.46
CA VAL A 194 3.50 -8.82 4.94
C VAL A 194 2.03 -9.16 5.09
N GLY A 195 1.52 -10.09 4.30
CA GLY A 195 0.19 -10.68 4.48
C GLY A 195 0.28 -11.95 5.34
N ILE A 196 -0.70 -12.18 6.18
CA ILE A 196 -0.76 -13.39 7.02
C ILE A 196 -2.05 -14.14 6.70
N ARG A 197 -1.92 -15.26 5.95
CA ARG A 197 -3.03 -16.13 5.62
C ARG A 197 -3.39 -17.01 6.81
N ARG A 198 -4.66 -17.06 7.14
CA ARG A 198 -5.19 -17.98 8.14
C ARG A 198 -5.40 -19.37 7.56
N SER A 199 -5.46 -20.37 8.44
CA SER A 199 -5.78 -21.76 8.05
C SER A 199 -7.28 -21.99 7.82
N GLU A 200 -8.13 -21.07 8.26
CA GLU A 200 -9.58 -21.14 8.13
C GLU A 200 -10.03 -20.30 6.96
N ALA A 201 -10.48 -20.92 5.89
CA ALA A 201 -11.14 -20.21 4.79
C ALA A 201 -12.49 -19.66 5.26
N ASN A 202 -12.68 -18.39 5.27
CA ASN A 202 -13.93 -17.77 5.71
C ASN A 202 -14.43 -16.63 4.81
N LEU A 203 -13.80 -16.39 3.68
CA LEU A 203 -14.18 -15.38 2.68
C LEU A 203 -14.38 -13.96 3.26
N LYS A 204 -13.72 -13.64 4.39
CA LYS A 204 -13.90 -12.39 5.12
C LYS A 204 -12.66 -11.51 5.08
N PHE A 205 -12.86 -10.23 5.39
CA PHE A 205 -11.77 -9.29 5.66
C PHE A 205 -11.25 -9.46 7.09
N ASP A 206 -10.63 -10.58 7.40
CA ASP A 206 -10.15 -10.89 8.75
C ASP A 206 -8.65 -11.18 8.84
N ASP A 207 -7.95 -10.99 7.73
CA ASP A 207 -6.50 -10.99 7.70
C ASP A 207 -5.94 -9.60 8.04
N ILE A 208 -4.67 -9.59 8.43
CA ILE A 208 -3.90 -8.36 8.62
C ILE A 208 -2.76 -8.34 7.61
N LEU A 209 -2.63 -7.20 6.94
CA LEU A 209 -1.45 -6.87 6.14
C LEU A 209 -0.61 -5.86 6.90
N VAL A 210 0.68 -6.12 7.03
CA VAL A 210 1.63 -5.31 7.81
C VAL A 210 2.60 -4.62 6.87
N LEU A 211 2.62 -3.30 6.89
CA LEU A 211 3.58 -2.49 6.14
C LEU A 211 4.77 -2.14 7.02
N LEU A 212 5.96 -2.54 6.57
CA LEU A 212 7.24 -2.18 7.19
C LEU A 212 7.94 -1.16 6.29
N ILE A 213 8.10 0.06 6.76
CA ILE A 213 8.69 1.15 5.98
C ILE A 213 9.49 2.10 6.86
N LYS A 214 10.79 2.22 6.60
CA LYS A 214 11.68 3.18 7.29
C LYS A 214 11.59 3.16 8.82
N GLY A 215 11.57 1.97 9.41
CA GLY A 215 11.48 1.79 10.86
C GLY A 215 10.04 1.84 11.42
N LEU A 216 9.05 2.10 10.59
CA LEU A 216 7.65 2.20 10.96
C LEU A 216 6.89 0.91 10.64
N VAL A 217 5.90 0.58 11.47
CA VAL A 217 4.99 -0.56 11.29
C VAL A 217 3.57 -0.05 11.26
N PHE A 218 2.86 -0.28 10.15
CA PHE A 218 1.44 -0.03 10.02
C PHE A 218 0.71 -1.34 9.78
N LYS A 219 -0.51 -1.47 10.30
CA LYS A 219 -1.31 -2.68 10.11
C LYS A 219 -2.64 -2.34 9.46
N PHE A 220 -3.01 -3.11 8.45
CA PHE A 220 -4.20 -2.90 7.64
C PHE A 220 -5.06 -4.16 7.66
N GLN A 221 -6.36 -3.98 7.81
CA GLN A 221 -7.29 -5.08 7.67
C GLN A 221 -7.49 -5.43 6.19
N GLY A 222 -7.55 -6.71 5.88
CA GLY A 222 -7.70 -7.15 4.51
C GLY A 222 -8.05 -8.61 4.38
N SER A 223 -7.84 -9.16 3.19
CA SER A 223 -7.91 -10.59 2.92
C SER A 223 -6.79 -11.01 1.99
N THR A 224 -6.22 -12.17 2.27
CA THR A 224 -5.23 -12.85 1.45
C THR A 224 -5.82 -14.01 0.66
N ASP A 225 -7.13 -14.23 0.79
CA ASP A 225 -7.85 -15.32 0.15
C ASP A 225 -8.77 -14.83 -0.98
N PRO A 226 -9.03 -15.66 -2.00
CA PRO A 226 -10.05 -15.38 -2.99
C PRO A 226 -11.44 -15.30 -2.35
N GLY A 227 -12.23 -14.28 -2.70
CA GLY A 227 -13.63 -14.16 -2.29
C GLY A 227 -14.63 -14.67 -3.34
N SER A 228 -14.15 -14.87 -4.58
CA SER A 228 -14.96 -15.36 -5.70
C SER A 228 -14.06 -16.01 -6.75
N VAL A 229 -14.67 -16.75 -7.67
CA VAL A 229 -14.01 -17.36 -8.82
C VAL A 229 -14.53 -16.71 -10.09
N GLU A 230 -13.69 -16.61 -11.10
CA GLU A 230 -14.10 -16.17 -12.43
C GLU A 230 -14.87 -17.28 -13.15
N ASP A 231 -15.94 -16.91 -13.84
CA ASP A 231 -16.75 -17.88 -14.59
C ASP A 231 -15.89 -18.65 -15.60
N GLY A 232 -15.98 -19.98 -15.56
CA GLY A 232 -15.18 -20.87 -16.41
C GLY A 232 -13.71 -21.03 -16.00
N ALA A 233 -13.26 -20.41 -14.91
CA ALA A 233 -11.92 -20.61 -14.41
C ALA A 233 -11.74 -22.03 -13.80
N PRO A 234 -10.53 -22.61 -13.89
CA PRO A 234 -10.24 -23.96 -13.35
C PRO A 234 -10.10 -23.99 -11.81
N GLY A 235 -10.77 -23.12 -11.09
CA GLY A 235 -10.74 -22.97 -9.64
C GLY A 235 -10.18 -21.65 -9.14
N ALA A 236 -10.31 -21.39 -7.84
CA ALA A 236 -9.87 -20.15 -7.20
C ALA A 236 -8.33 -20.07 -7.16
N PRO A 237 -7.71 -19.00 -7.65
CA PRO A 237 -6.26 -18.85 -7.60
C PRO A 237 -5.81 -18.34 -6.23
N PHE A 238 -5.10 -19.17 -5.50
CA PHE A 238 -4.43 -18.80 -4.25
C PHE A 238 -2.98 -18.41 -4.53
N LEU A 239 -2.59 -17.19 -4.14
CA LEU A 239 -1.20 -16.80 -4.17
C LEU A 239 -0.38 -17.76 -3.30
N VAL A 240 0.73 -18.28 -3.81
CA VAL A 240 1.60 -19.17 -3.03
C VAL A 240 2.24 -18.44 -1.85
N GLN A 241 2.51 -19.15 -0.77
CA GLN A 241 3.30 -18.66 0.35
C GLN A 241 4.70 -18.23 -0.13
N GLY A 242 5.26 -17.20 0.51
CA GLY A 242 6.62 -16.72 0.25
C GLY A 242 6.69 -15.28 -0.19
N GLN A 243 7.85 -14.89 -0.75
CA GLN A 243 8.11 -13.51 -1.14
C GLN A 243 7.87 -13.28 -2.63
N HIS A 244 7.24 -12.15 -2.94
CA HIS A 244 6.89 -11.71 -4.29
C HIS A 244 7.32 -10.26 -4.50
N ASP A 245 7.81 -9.95 -5.70
CA ASP A 245 8.14 -8.59 -6.08
C ASP A 245 6.94 -7.92 -6.73
N TYR A 246 6.48 -6.84 -6.12
CA TYR A 246 5.40 -5.99 -6.60
C TYR A 246 5.90 -4.59 -6.91
N HIS A 247 5.19 -3.91 -7.79
CA HIS A 247 5.47 -2.56 -8.23
C HIS A 247 4.16 -1.81 -8.45
N PHE A 248 4.17 -0.48 -8.40
CA PHE A 248 2.98 0.29 -8.76
C PHE A 248 2.54 0.03 -10.20
N GLY A 249 1.25 -0.01 -10.40
CA GLY A 249 0.61 -0.14 -11.71
C GLY A 249 -0.89 0.08 -11.60
N TRP A 250 -1.58 0.11 -12.74
CA TRP A 250 -3.02 0.34 -12.78
C TRP A 250 -3.79 -0.98 -12.63
N HIS A 251 -4.64 -1.05 -11.61
CA HIS A 251 -5.63 -2.12 -11.51
C HIS A 251 -6.79 -1.82 -12.47
N GLN A 252 -6.99 -2.71 -13.45
CA GLN A 252 -8.04 -2.56 -14.48
C GLN A 252 -8.08 -1.16 -15.13
N LYS A 253 -6.94 -0.49 -15.28
CA LYS A 253 -6.81 0.89 -15.81
C LYS A 253 -7.63 1.93 -15.02
N THR A 254 -7.98 1.64 -13.77
CA THR A 254 -8.94 2.43 -13.00
C THR A 254 -8.29 3.19 -11.84
N TYR A 255 -7.40 2.54 -11.09
CA TYR A 255 -6.71 3.14 -9.95
C TYR A 255 -5.34 2.47 -9.72
N LEU A 256 -4.46 3.15 -8.98
CA LEU A 256 -3.15 2.61 -8.63
C LEU A 256 -3.27 1.42 -7.65
N ALA A 257 -2.52 0.38 -7.94
CA ALA A 257 -2.38 -0.82 -7.13
C ALA A 257 -0.92 -1.29 -7.13
N LEU A 258 -0.61 -2.26 -6.30
CA LEU A 258 0.63 -3.01 -6.42
C LEU A 258 0.37 -4.19 -7.35
N ARG A 259 1.14 -4.26 -8.43
CA ARG A 259 1.07 -5.30 -9.46
C ARG A 259 2.37 -6.11 -9.49
N PRO A 260 2.33 -7.38 -9.91
CA PRO A 260 3.55 -8.16 -10.09
C PRO A 260 4.62 -7.40 -10.88
N LEU A 261 5.86 -7.48 -10.45
CA LEU A 261 6.99 -6.80 -11.11
C LEU A 261 7.15 -7.24 -12.56
N ASP A 262 6.99 -8.51 -12.83
CA ASP A 262 6.90 -9.06 -14.18
C ASP A 262 5.43 -9.18 -14.59
N LEU A 263 4.95 -8.23 -15.39
CA LEU A 263 3.57 -8.20 -15.87
C LEU A 263 3.23 -9.31 -16.88
N GLY A 264 4.25 -9.92 -17.50
CA GLY A 264 4.06 -10.98 -18.49
C GLY A 264 3.81 -12.34 -17.83
N SER A 265 4.55 -12.65 -16.77
CA SER A 265 4.49 -13.94 -16.09
C SER A 265 3.87 -13.86 -14.68
N GLY A 266 3.76 -12.67 -14.09
CA GLY A 266 3.07 -12.47 -12.82
C GLY A 266 3.73 -13.17 -11.63
N VAL A 267 2.90 -13.60 -10.70
CA VAL A 267 3.26 -14.37 -9.50
C VAL A 267 2.76 -15.80 -9.61
N LEU A 268 3.28 -16.70 -8.78
CA LEU A 268 2.83 -18.09 -8.75
C LEU A 268 1.57 -18.25 -7.89
N VAL A 269 0.64 -19.04 -8.41
CA VAL A 269 -0.59 -19.44 -7.71
C VAL A 269 -0.75 -20.96 -7.73
N VAL A 270 -1.48 -21.46 -6.74
CA VAL A 270 -2.13 -22.78 -6.75
C VAL A 270 -3.62 -22.55 -6.95
N ARG A 271 -4.30 -23.43 -7.67
CA ARG A 271 -5.75 -23.32 -7.89
C ARG A 271 -6.49 -24.38 -7.09
N SER A 272 -7.32 -23.93 -6.15
CA SER A 272 -8.27 -24.80 -5.46
C SER A 272 -9.43 -25.16 -6.38
N LYS A 273 -9.77 -26.45 -6.41
CA LYS A 273 -10.71 -27.01 -7.41
C LYS A 273 -12.17 -26.81 -7.09
N SER A 274 -12.55 -26.65 -5.83
CA SER A 274 -13.98 -26.76 -5.46
C SER A 274 -14.49 -25.88 -4.35
N ASP A 275 -13.66 -25.30 -3.45
CA ASP A 275 -14.18 -24.78 -2.18
C ASP A 275 -13.43 -23.60 -1.65
N PHE A 276 -12.80 -22.74 -2.12
CA PHE A 276 -12.07 -21.60 -1.50
C PHE A 276 -11.20 -22.00 -0.29
N VAL A 277 -10.90 -23.29 -0.13
CA VAL A 277 -9.93 -23.84 0.81
C VAL A 277 -8.74 -24.33 0.02
N LEU A 278 -7.55 -24.06 0.48
CA LEU A 278 -6.32 -24.55 -0.11
C LEU A 278 -5.84 -25.77 0.68
N ASP A 279 -5.83 -26.94 0.06
CA ASP A 279 -5.38 -28.19 0.66
C ASP A 279 -4.23 -28.86 -0.11
N ASP A 280 -3.73 -29.97 0.41
CA ASP A 280 -2.63 -30.71 -0.21
C ASP A 280 -2.99 -31.33 -1.58
N ALA A 281 -4.26 -31.62 -1.83
CA ALA A 281 -4.71 -32.16 -3.11
C ALA A 281 -4.67 -31.10 -4.23
N ASP A 282 -4.84 -29.85 -3.90
CA ASP A 282 -4.70 -28.74 -4.85
C ASP A 282 -3.25 -28.60 -5.35
N LEU A 283 -2.28 -28.97 -4.50
CA LEU A 283 -0.86 -28.92 -4.84
C LEU A 283 -0.48 -29.95 -5.93
N ASP A 284 -1.29 -30.98 -6.17
CA ASP A 284 -1.09 -31.94 -7.27
C ASP A 284 -1.17 -31.27 -8.66
N GLY A 285 -1.89 -30.15 -8.75
CA GLY A 285 -1.96 -29.32 -9.96
C GLY A 285 -0.70 -28.51 -10.23
N GLY A 286 0.24 -28.50 -9.30
CA GLY A 286 1.45 -27.67 -9.33
C GLY A 286 1.18 -26.18 -9.20
N VAL A 287 2.24 -25.39 -9.31
CA VAL A 287 2.16 -23.92 -9.31
C VAL A 287 2.12 -23.39 -10.74
N LYS A 288 1.37 -22.29 -10.96
CA LYS A 288 1.22 -21.66 -12.27
C LYS A 288 1.42 -20.14 -12.16
N PRO A 289 2.00 -19.50 -13.17
CA PRO A 289 2.12 -18.03 -13.20
C PRO A 289 0.75 -17.39 -13.46
N GLU A 290 0.48 -16.29 -12.73
CA GLU A 290 -0.75 -15.51 -12.84
C GLU A 290 -0.43 -14.01 -12.74
N ALA A 291 -0.66 -13.27 -13.82
CA ALA A 291 -0.29 -11.86 -13.94
C ALA A 291 -1.32 -10.90 -13.33
N THR A 292 -2.49 -11.41 -12.96
CA THR A 292 -3.63 -10.59 -12.51
C THR A 292 -3.73 -10.47 -11.00
N ILE A 293 -2.90 -11.19 -10.22
CA ILE A 293 -2.91 -11.15 -8.76
C ILE A 293 -2.23 -9.87 -8.28
N ASN A 294 -3.03 -8.93 -7.83
CA ASN A 294 -2.59 -7.62 -7.35
C ASN A 294 -2.76 -7.50 -5.83
N VAL A 295 -2.13 -6.48 -5.23
CA VAL A 295 -2.55 -5.96 -3.93
C VAL A 295 -3.32 -4.68 -4.18
N HIS A 296 -4.59 -4.65 -3.84
CA HIS A 296 -5.46 -3.55 -4.22
C HIS A 296 -6.55 -3.22 -3.20
N TRP A 297 -7.32 -2.19 -3.49
CA TRP A 297 -8.43 -1.73 -2.68
C TRP A 297 -9.57 -2.76 -2.65
N GLY A 298 -10.01 -3.13 -1.45
CA GLY A 298 -11.11 -4.06 -1.18
C GLY A 298 -12.46 -3.36 -0.93
N GLY A 299 -12.68 -2.21 -1.53
CA GLY A 299 -13.93 -1.47 -1.39
C GLY A 299 -13.92 -0.40 -0.31
N MET A 300 -15.08 0.23 -0.16
CA MET A 300 -15.27 1.39 0.72
C MET A 300 -15.25 1.04 2.21
N GLY A 301 -15.13 -0.23 2.55
CA GLY A 301 -15.29 -0.73 3.92
C GLY A 301 -16.78 -0.93 4.28
N GLY A 302 -17.04 -1.25 5.53
CA GLY A 302 -18.40 -1.50 5.99
C GLY A 302 -18.97 -2.85 5.55
N GLN A 303 -18.20 -3.70 4.88
CA GLN A 303 -18.58 -5.07 4.54
C GLN A 303 -17.62 -6.05 5.20
N ARG A 304 -18.16 -7.17 5.63
CA ARG A 304 -17.38 -8.23 6.27
C ARG A 304 -16.81 -9.22 5.26
N GLU A 305 -17.54 -9.50 4.20
CA GLU A 305 -17.19 -10.49 3.18
C GLU A 305 -16.38 -9.86 2.03
N VAL A 306 -15.41 -10.62 1.54
CA VAL A 306 -14.56 -10.22 0.42
C VAL A 306 -15.34 -10.22 -0.89
N GLY A 307 -16.17 -11.25 -1.13
CA GLY A 307 -17.01 -11.34 -2.32
C GLY A 307 -16.22 -11.14 -3.63
N THR A 308 -16.80 -10.37 -4.53
CA THR A 308 -16.22 -10.10 -5.87
C THR A 308 -15.01 -9.15 -5.86
N TRP A 309 -14.61 -8.61 -4.70
CA TRP A 309 -13.41 -7.79 -4.60
C TRP A 309 -12.12 -8.56 -4.84
N SER A 310 -12.12 -9.86 -4.55
CA SER A 310 -10.97 -10.72 -4.81
C SER A 310 -11.33 -11.95 -5.60
N LYS A 311 -10.67 -12.12 -6.75
CA LYS A 311 -10.60 -13.37 -7.52
C LYS A 311 -9.17 -13.94 -7.42
N GLY A 312 -8.55 -13.86 -6.21
CA GLY A 312 -7.19 -14.26 -5.91
C GLY A 312 -6.25 -13.13 -5.52
N CYS A 313 -6.64 -11.88 -5.73
CA CYS A 313 -5.89 -10.70 -5.30
C CYS A 313 -5.82 -10.58 -3.77
N GLN A 314 -4.78 -9.92 -3.29
CA GLN A 314 -4.67 -9.49 -1.91
C GLN A 314 -5.42 -8.16 -1.77
N VAL A 315 -6.38 -8.08 -0.88
CA VAL A 315 -7.25 -6.89 -0.81
C VAL A 315 -7.20 -6.23 0.56
N ILE A 316 -7.18 -4.91 0.58
CA ILE A 316 -7.17 -4.10 1.80
C ILE A 316 -8.52 -3.44 1.97
N ASN A 317 -9.16 -3.71 3.11
CA ASN A 317 -10.41 -3.07 3.50
C ASN A 317 -10.16 -1.58 3.82
N GLY A 318 -11.01 -0.70 3.31
CA GLY A 318 -10.88 0.75 3.52
C GLY A 318 -11.25 1.25 4.91
N THR A 319 -11.76 0.40 5.81
CA THR A 319 -12.44 0.83 7.06
C THR A 319 -11.48 1.38 8.10
N ALA A 320 -10.33 0.74 8.31
CA ALA A 320 -9.43 1.10 9.40
C ALA A 320 -7.99 0.64 9.18
N TYR A 321 -7.08 1.27 9.91
CA TYR A 321 -5.70 0.83 10.04
C TYR A 321 -5.18 1.11 11.46
N LEU A 322 -4.03 0.53 11.82
CA LEU A 322 -3.31 0.83 13.05
C LEU A 322 -2.02 1.59 12.71
N THR A 323 -1.75 2.63 13.48
CA THR A 323 -0.53 3.45 13.41
C THR A 323 0.68 2.71 13.99
N PRO A 324 1.91 3.24 13.84
CA PRO A 324 3.08 2.69 14.52
C PRO A 324 2.99 2.65 16.05
N SER A 325 2.16 3.50 16.63
CA SER A 325 1.84 3.48 18.09
C SER A 325 0.73 2.48 18.44
N ASN A 326 0.29 1.66 17.48
CA ASN A 326 -0.84 0.75 17.62
C ASN A 326 -2.19 1.45 17.89
N ASP A 327 -2.33 2.72 17.56
CA ASP A 327 -3.62 3.42 17.63
C ASP A 327 -4.50 2.98 16.46
N LEU A 328 -5.73 2.54 16.79
CA LEU A 328 -6.72 2.21 15.78
C LEU A 328 -7.33 3.49 15.21
N VAL A 329 -7.18 3.67 13.90
CA VAL A 329 -7.74 4.79 13.15
C VAL A 329 -8.90 4.32 12.30
N SER A 330 -10.10 4.82 12.60
CA SER A 330 -11.28 4.59 11.76
C SER A 330 -11.26 5.51 10.54
N CYS A 331 -11.51 4.94 9.36
CA CYS A 331 -11.72 5.66 8.12
C CYS A 331 -13.21 5.69 7.71
N ALA A 332 -14.13 5.31 8.59
CA ALA A 332 -15.55 5.16 8.31
C ALA A 332 -16.20 6.46 7.78
N THR A 333 -15.77 7.62 8.25
CA THR A 333 -16.24 8.94 7.77
C THR A 333 -15.93 9.20 6.29
N PHE A 334 -14.88 8.57 5.73
CA PHE A 334 -14.54 8.69 4.30
C PHE A 334 -15.26 7.66 3.47
N VAL A 335 -15.53 6.52 4.06
CA VAL A 335 -16.19 5.40 3.41
C VAL A 335 -17.61 5.77 3.03
N GLY A 336 -18.27 6.60 3.86
CA GLY A 336 -19.62 7.11 3.62
C GLY A 336 -19.74 8.27 2.66
N LEU A 337 -18.63 8.82 2.11
CA LEU A 337 -18.69 9.91 1.15
C LEU A 337 -19.45 9.48 -0.11
N ASN A 338 -20.43 10.29 -0.53
CA ASN A 338 -21.26 9.98 -1.69
C ASN A 338 -20.49 10.10 -3.02
N ASN A 339 -21.06 9.55 -4.10
CA ASN A 339 -20.43 9.57 -5.41
C ASN A 339 -20.17 10.97 -5.97
N THR A 340 -20.84 12.01 -5.49
CA THR A 340 -20.64 13.39 -5.92
C THR A 340 -19.36 13.96 -5.32
N GLU A 341 -19.08 13.64 -4.07
CA GLU A 341 -17.82 14.00 -3.40
C GLU A 341 -16.63 13.23 -3.99
N ILE A 342 -16.88 12.01 -4.48
CA ILE A 342 -15.86 11.22 -5.19
C ILE A 342 -15.55 11.79 -6.57
N LYS A 343 -16.53 12.30 -7.31
CA LYS A 343 -16.30 12.86 -8.65
C LYS A 343 -15.27 13.98 -8.66
N ASN A 344 -15.10 14.63 -7.52
CA ASN A 344 -14.13 15.69 -7.31
C ASN A 344 -12.85 15.21 -6.62
N ASN A 345 -12.77 13.94 -6.21
CA ASN A 345 -11.57 13.35 -5.63
C ASN A 345 -10.72 12.75 -6.76
N PRO A 346 -9.44 13.11 -6.88
CA PRO A 346 -8.55 12.58 -7.91
C PRO A 346 -8.22 11.10 -7.73
N SER A 347 -8.62 10.48 -6.63
CA SER A 347 -8.44 9.05 -6.37
C SER A 347 -9.80 8.38 -6.20
N LYS A 348 -10.04 7.29 -6.95
CA LYS A 348 -11.21 6.43 -6.75
C LYS A 348 -11.15 5.64 -5.46
N THR A 349 -9.95 5.37 -4.96
CA THR A 349 -9.74 4.59 -3.74
C THR A 349 -9.78 5.49 -2.52
N ARG A 350 -10.11 4.93 -1.36
CA ARG A 350 -10.28 5.67 -0.12
C ARG A 350 -9.91 4.88 1.11
N GLY A 351 -9.87 5.58 2.22
CA GLY A 351 -9.67 5.01 3.54
C GLY A 351 -8.28 4.42 3.71
N ALA A 352 -8.19 3.34 4.46
CA ALA A 352 -6.93 2.72 4.85
C ALA A 352 -6.04 2.31 3.66
N TYR A 353 -6.64 1.94 2.52
CA TYR A 353 -5.87 1.63 1.32
C TYR A 353 -5.11 2.85 0.78
N ASN A 354 -5.73 4.04 0.79
CA ASN A 354 -5.02 5.27 0.41
C ASN A 354 -3.87 5.56 1.35
N VAL A 355 -4.06 5.33 2.66
CA VAL A 355 -2.98 5.52 3.64
C VAL A 355 -1.78 4.62 3.31
N LEU A 356 -2.01 3.35 2.98
CA LEU A 356 -0.94 2.45 2.54
C LEU A 356 -0.23 2.98 1.30
N LEU A 357 -0.97 3.37 0.25
CA LEU A 357 -0.38 3.91 -0.98
C LEU A 357 0.39 5.20 -0.71
N ASP A 358 -0.16 6.08 0.10
CA ASP A 358 0.46 7.38 0.41
C ASP A 358 1.74 7.20 1.22
N LEU A 359 1.76 6.31 2.20
CA LEU A 359 2.97 5.95 2.95
C LEU A 359 4.06 5.46 2.01
N VAL A 360 3.75 4.49 1.15
CA VAL A 360 4.74 3.96 0.20
C VAL A 360 5.18 5.04 -0.79
N THR A 361 4.25 5.82 -1.35
CA THR A 361 4.54 6.81 -2.38
C THR A 361 5.32 8.02 -1.83
N ALA A 362 4.93 8.53 -0.65
CA ALA A 362 5.54 9.72 -0.05
C ALA A 362 6.87 9.40 0.64
N LEU A 363 6.96 8.28 1.36
CA LEU A 363 8.15 7.94 2.15
C LEU A 363 9.20 7.16 1.38
N ALA A 364 8.84 6.38 0.35
CA ALA A 364 9.81 5.63 -0.43
C ALA A 364 10.77 6.56 -1.20
N SER A 365 12.06 6.22 -1.21
CA SER A 365 13.10 7.10 -1.76
C SER A 365 13.17 7.08 -3.29
N ASN A 366 12.87 5.94 -3.91
CA ASN A 366 13.19 5.63 -5.30
C ASN A 366 11.99 5.09 -6.11
N LEU A 367 10.85 5.80 -6.13
CA LEU A 367 9.90 5.59 -7.20
C LEU A 367 10.52 6.18 -8.50
N PRO A 368 10.43 5.50 -9.59
CA PRO A 368 9.57 4.40 -10.04
C PRO A 368 10.15 2.99 -9.90
N THR A 369 11.39 2.84 -9.49
CA THR A 369 12.12 1.56 -9.55
C THR A 369 12.03 0.72 -8.28
N GLN A 370 11.42 1.23 -7.21
CA GLN A 370 11.34 0.53 -5.94
C GLN A 370 10.26 -0.54 -5.97
N ALA A 371 10.70 -1.79 -6.02
CA ALA A 371 9.80 -2.92 -5.80
C ALA A 371 9.38 -2.96 -4.32
N VAL A 372 8.09 -3.22 -4.07
CA VAL A 372 7.56 -3.59 -2.77
C VAL A 372 7.73 -5.09 -2.62
N LYS A 373 8.41 -5.52 -1.57
CA LYS A 373 8.54 -6.94 -1.21
C LYS A 373 7.27 -7.37 -0.48
N TYR A 374 6.37 -8.04 -1.20
CA TYR A 374 5.20 -8.64 -0.59
C TYR A 374 5.55 -10.04 -0.11
N THR A 375 5.39 -10.31 1.18
CA THR A 375 5.64 -11.62 1.76
C THR A 375 4.33 -12.18 2.31
N LEU A 376 3.88 -13.31 1.79
CA LEU A 376 2.71 -14.01 2.30
C LEU A 376 3.19 -15.10 3.28
N LEU A 377 2.87 -14.91 4.54
CA LEU A 377 3.07 -15.88 5.62
C LEU A 377 1.78 -16.66 5.90
N THR A 378 1.92 -17.76 6.60
CA THR A 378 0.80 -18.49 7.21
C THR A 378 0.71 -18.18 8.71
N ALA A 379 -0.42 -18.48 9.32
CA ALA A 379 -0.57 -18.35 10.77
C ALA A 379 0.45 -19.19 11.56
N ALA A 380 0.89 -20.33 10.99
CA ALA A 380 1.90 -21.19 11.61
C ALA A 380 3.28 -20.51 11.68
N ASP A 381 3.63 -19.68 10.72
CA ASP A 381 4.91 -18.96 10.71
C ASP A 381 5.05 -18.00 11.92
N LEU A 382 3.93 -17.52 12.46
CA LEU A 382 3.91 -16.62 13.62
C LEU A 382 4.31 -17.33 14.92
N GLU A 383 4.32 -18.66 14.96
CA GLU A 383 4.78 -19.41 16.12
C GLU A 383 6.30 -19.20 16.37
N LEU A 384 7.04 -18.75 15.35
CA LEU A 384 8.44 -18.38 15.47
C LEU A 384 8.66 -17.02 16.17
N ALA A 385 7.59 -16.25 16.46
CA ALA A 385 7.63 -14.98 17.17
C ALA A 385 6.34 -14.76 17.99
N PRO A 386 6.21 -15.35 19.18
CA PRO A 386 5.00 -15.27 20.00
C PRO A 386 4.57 -13.83 20.34
N GLU A 387 5.51 -12.91 20.48
CA GLU A 387 5.26 -11.49 20.74
C GLU A 387 4.55 -10.83 19.54
N ILE A 388 5.02 -11.05 18.33
CA ILE A 388 4.41 -10.57 17.08
C ILE A 388 3.02 -11.19 16.92
N LYS A 389 2.90 -12.51 17.12
CA LYS A 389 1.61 -13.22 17.06
C LYS A 389 0.57 -12.57 17.98
N ARG A 390 0.94 -12.29 19.24
CA ARG A 390 0.04 -11.66 20.22
C ARG A 390 -0.42 -10.28 19.77
N GLY A 391 0.52 -9.43 19.33
CA GLY A 391 0.21 -8.10 18.81
C GLY A 391 -0.74 -8.13 17.59
N LEU A 392 -0.58 -9.11 16.69
CA LEU A 392 -1.47 -9.29 15.54
C LEU A 392 -2.87 -9.75 15.93
N VAL A 393 -3.00 -10.66 16.89
CA VAL A 393 -4.32 -11.10 17.39
C VAL A 393 -5.08 -9.91 17.99
N GLU A 394 -4.40 -9.08 18.78
CA GLU A 394 -4.98 -7.85 19.32
C GLU A 394 -5.39 -6.88 18.22
N ALA A 395 -4.48 -6.59 17.28
CA ALA A 395 -4.74 -5.70 16.15
C ALA A 395 -5.97 -6.13 15.35
N ARG A 396 -6.08 -7.43 15.04
CA ARG A 396 -7.21 -8.00 14.31
C ARG A 396 -8.52 -7.87 15.08
N THR A 397 -8.52 -8.16 16.37
CA THR A 397 -9.70 -8.04 17.24
C THR A 397 -10.20 -6.60 17.23
N ARG A 398 -9.30 -5.63 17.38
CA ARG A 398 -9.64 -4.20 17.39
C ARG A 398 -10.16 -3.72 16.04
N ALA A 399 -9.48 -4.08 14.93
CA ALA A 399 -9.91 -3.69 13.59
C ALA A 399 -11.24 -4.36 13.20
N GLY A 400 -11.41 -5.64 13.55
CA GLY A 400 -12.63 -6.40 13.28
C GLY A 400 -13.87 -5.85 13.98
N ALA A 401 -13.71 -5.19 15.13
CA ALA A 401 -14.80 -4.54 15.85
C ALA A 401 -15.42 -3.35 15.09
N LEU A 402 -14.74 -2.80 14.07
CA LEU A 402 -15.26 -1.73 13.22
C LEU A 402 -16.01 -2.25 11.98
N LEU A 403 -15.98 -3.55 11.71
CA LEU A 403 -16.80 -4.14 10.66
C LEU A 403 -18.25 -4.32 11.12
N PRO A 404 -19.23 -4.18 10.23
CA PRO A 404 -20.62 -4.47 10.57
C PRO A 404 -20.79 -5.93 11.00
N ALA A 405 -21.79 -6.16 11.84
CA ALA A 405 -22.11 -7.48 12.37
C ALA A 405 -22.53 -8.47 11.28
#